data_f7f7bc512b8c406c0066eb4d30cedb8e
#
_entry.id   f7f7bc512b8c406c0066eb4d30cedb8e
#
_cell.length_a   1.000
_cell.length_b   1.000
_cell.length_c   1.000
_cell.angle_alpha   90.00
_cell.angle_beta   90.00
_cell.angle_gamma   90.00
#
_symmetry.space_group_name_H-M   'P 1'
#
loop_
_entity.id
_entity.type
_entity.pdbx_description
1 polymer ?
#
loop_
_entity_poly.entity_id
_entity_poly.type
_entity_poly.pdbx_seq_one_letter_code
_entity_poly.pdbx_strand_id
1 'polypeptide(L)'
;MKPARAVATSKRRVEWMVAGLFLALTVPCRAQSSSSQNASKVSAIRRAPRRVLVSLADHRLAVIEDGKVLAYFPVSVGAAESPSPTGEFEIVNRVANPAYYHDGVVMAASEHSPVGTRWIGLNLKGYGIHGTNAPRSIGRAASHGCIRLRNRDVERLYAMLRIGDVVEIRGERDEEIAQVFGEEEVADAQVSIETSGQ
;
A
#
# COMPACT_ATOMS: atom_id res chain seq x y z
N MET A 1 -41.36 49.84 17.40
CA MET A 1 -41.43 51.21 17.91
C MET A 1 -40.14 51.57 18.61
N LYS A 2 -39.56 52.63 18.09
CA LYS A 2 -38.50 53.51 18.63
C LYS A 2 -37.02 53.06 18.53
N PRO A 3 -36.22 54.08 18.26
CA PRO A 3 -35.06 53.99 17.34
C PRO A 3 -33.74 54.42 18.00
N ALA A 4 -32.69 54.26 17.22
CA ALA A 4 -31.48 55.05 17.10
C ALA A 4 -30.87 55.77 18.33
N ARG A 5 -29.58 55.66 18.47
CA ARG A 5 -28.73 56.84 18.72
C ARG A 5 -27.30 56.62 18.20
N ALA A 6 -26.99 57.41 17.19
CA ALA A 6 -25.64 57.72 16.76
C ALA A 6 -25.01 58.71 17.74
N VAL A 7 -23.70 58.57 18.00
CA VAL A 7 -22.87 59.67 18.51
C VAL A 7 -21.59 59.73 17.71
N ALA A 8 -21.45 60.82 16.99
CA ALA A 8 -20.24 61.26 16.32
C ALA A 8 -19.46 62.19 17.28
N THR A 9 -18.22 62.39 16.97
CA THR A 9 -17.26 63.47 17.25
C THR A 9 -15.97 62.88 17.83
N SER A 10 -14.76 63.26 17.49
CA SER A 10 -14.23 64.55 17.09
C SER A 10 -12.77 64.38 16.59
N LYS A 11 -12.44 65.08 15.55
CA LYS A 11 -11.08 65.34 15.04
C LYS A 11 -10.19 66.02 16.09
N ARG A 12 -8.95 65.56 16.24
CA ARG A 12 -7.85 66.43 16.57
C ARG A 12 -6.62 66.02 15.76
N ARG A 13 -6.21 66.90 14.87
CA ARG A 13 -4.90 66.96 14.24
C ARG A 13 -3.89 67.46 15.27
N VAL A 14 -2.76 66.79 15.37
CA VAL A 14 -1.55 67.41 15.92
C VAL A 14 -0.41 67.02 14.97
N GLU A 15 0.02 68.03 14.23
CA GLU A 15 1.23 68.03 13.44
C GLU A 15 2.41 68.26 14.39
N TRP A 16 3.41 67.37 14.34
CA TRP A 16 4.75 67.65 14.84
C TRP A 16 5.76 67.28 13.76
N MET A 17 6.29 68.30 13.12
CA MET A 17 7.48 68.22 12.32
C MET A 17 8.68 68.01 13.28
N VAL A 18 9.36 66.89 13.11
CA VAL A 18 10.77 66.77 13.59
C VAL A 18 11.57 66.17 12.47
N ALA A 19 12.42 66.98 11.87
CA ALA A 19 13.41 66.58 10.92
C ALA A 19 14.52 65.80 11.68
N GLY A 20 14.62 64.53 11.41
CA GLY A 20 15.70 63.67 11.90
C GLY A 20 16.42 63.00 10.74
N LEU A 21 17.65 63.48 10.49
CA LEU A 21 18.58 62.93 9.50
C LEU A 21 18.99 61.50 9.93
N PHE A 22 18.38 60.47 9.37
CA PHE A 22 18.82 59.08 9.56
C PHE A 22 19.71 58.64 8.39
N LEU A 23 20.96 58.48 8.73
CA LEU A 23 22.00 57.83 7.90
C LEU A 23 21.63 56.38 7.69
N ALA A 24 21.18 56.01 6.48
CA ALA A 24 20.80 54.66 6.12
C ALA A 24 22.08 53.79 5.98
N LEU A 25 22.38 53.01 6.99
CA LEU A 25 23.27 51.88 6.90
C LEU A 25 22.48 50.74 6.21
N THR A 26 22.71 50.58 4.91
CA THR A 26 22.18 49.42 4.14
C THR A 26 23.01 48.18 4.52
N VAL A 27 22.46 47.38 5.43
CA VAL A 27 22.95 46.01 5.66
C VAL A 27 22.39 45.15 4.52
N PRO A 28 23.21 44.52 3.67
CA PRO A 28 22.70 43.58 2.70
C PRO A 28 22.18 42.35 3.46
N CYS A 29 20.86 42.20 3.56
CA CYS A 29 20.21 40.99 4.00
C CYS A 29 20.48 39.88 2.95
N ARG A 30 21.52 39.10 3.22
CA ARG A 30 21.84 37.91 2.42
C ARG A 30 20.81 36.85 2.81
N ALA A 31 19.69 36.81 2.07
CA ALA A 31 18.73 35.74 2.16
C ALA A 31 19.42 34.42 1.80
N GLN A 32 19.75 33.64 2.81
CA GLN A 32 20.24 32.28 2.64
C GLN A 32 19.06 31.43 2.20
N SER A 33 19.09 31.04 0.92
CA SER A 33 18.17 30.09 0.31
C SER A 33 18.49 28.68 0.84
N SER A 34 18.06 28.37 2.06
CA SER A 34 18.22 27.03 2.66
C SER A 34 17.02 26.09 2.40
N SER A 35 16.02 26.53 1.64
CA SER A 35 14.83 25.74 1.36
C SER A 35 14.98 24.70 0.22
N SER A 36 16.00 24.83 -0.63
CA SER A 36 16.19 23.95 -1.80
C SER A 36 16.85 22.60 -1.45
N GLN A 37 17.65 22.54 -0.39
CA GLN A 37 18.36 21.31 -0.02
C GLN A 37 17.49 20.31 0.77
N ASN A 38 16.45 20.76 1.47
CA ASN A 38 15.54 19.89 2.19
C ASN A 38 14.53 19.17 1.28
N ALA A 39 14.11 19.79 0.18
CA ALA A 39 13.22 19.16 -0.79
C ALA A 39 13.89 17.97 -1.50
N SER A 40 15.19 18.09 -1.83
CA SER A 40 15.96 17.01 -2.47
C SER A 40 16.22 15.84 -1.52
N LYS A 41 16.40 16.09 -0.21
CA LYS A 41 16.60 15.03 0.79
C LYS A 41 15.33 14.25 1.10
N VAL A 42 14.16 14.89 1.07
CA VAL A 42 12.86 14.21 1.28
C VAL A 42 12.47 13.37 0.05
N SER A 43 12.88 13.78 -1.16
CA SER A 43 12.68 12.98 -2.38
C SER A 43 13.51 11.69 -2.41
N ALA A 44 14.68 11.67 -1.77
CA ALA A 44 15.58 10.51 -1.74
C ALA A 44 15.11 9.33 -0.85
N ILE A 45 14.04 9.51 -0.07
CA ILE A 45 13.49 8.47 0.84
C ILE A 45 12.24 7.79 0.22
N ARG A 46 11.74 8.24 -0.93
CA ARG A 46 10.63 7.59 -1.62
C ARG A 46 11.16 6.37 -2.39
N ARG A 47 11.11 5.20 -1.74
CA ARG A 47 11.27 3.93 -2.42
C ARG A 47 10.29 3.86 -3.61
N ALA A 48 10.77 3.37 -4.76
CA ALA A 48 9.90 3.08 -5.90
C ALA A 48 8.73 2.15 -5.46
N PRO A 49 7.54 2.29 -6.05
CA PRO A 49 6.44 1.38 -5.80
C PRO A 49 6.87 -0.07 -6.09
N ARG A 50 6.52 -0.99 -5.21
CA ARG A 50 6.68 -2.42 -5.46
C ARG A 50 5.57 -2.91 -6.35
N ARG A 51 5.89 -3.91 -7.14
CA ARG A 51 4.93 -4.67 -7.90
C ARG A 51 4.70 -6.03 -7.23
N VAL A 52 3.45 -6.36 -7.01
CA VAL A 52 3.00 -7.67 -6.57
C VAL A 52 2.43 -8.38 -7.78
N LEU A 53 3.00 -9.50 -8.17
CA LEU A 53 2.51 -10.34 -9.26
C LEU A 53 1.80 -11.55 -8.67
N VAL A 54 0.54 -11.77 -9.04
CA VAL A 54 -0.28 -12.90 -8.61
C VAL A 54 -0.60 -13.76 -9.82
N SER A 55 -0.17 -15.01 -9.80
CA SER A 55 -0.60 -16.03 -10.76
C SER A 55 -1.75 -16.82 -10.16
N LEU A 56 -2.92 -16.74 -10.82
CA LEU A 56 -4.08 -17.54 -10.43
C LEU A 56 -3.88 -19.01 -10.82
N ALA A 57 -3.20 -19.28 -11.94
CA ALA A 57 -2.91 -20.63 -12.41
C ALA A 57 -1.96 -21.38 -11.48
N ASP A 58 -0.91 -20.70 -10.99
CA ASP A 58 0.11 -21.30 -10.11
C ASP A 58 -0.26 -21.23 -8.62
N HIS A 59 -1.33 -20.53 -8.26
CA HIS A 59 -1.69 -20.22 -6.85
C HIS A 59 -0.54 -19.61 -6.07
N ARG A 60 0.21 -18.68 -6.70
CA ARG A 60 1.41 -18.04 -6.16
C ARG A 60 1.36 -16.53 -6.28
N LEU A 61 2.06 -15.86 -5.37
CA LEU A 61 2.27 -14.42 -5.34
C LEU A 61 3.75 -14.13 -5.20
N ALA A 62 4.28 -13.21 -6.02
CA ALA A 62 5.64 -12.69 -5.93
C ALA A 62 5.63 -11.20 -5.61
N VAL A 63 6.57 -10.73 -4.79
CA VAL A 63 6.87 -9.30 -4.59
C VAL A 63 8.10 -8.94 -5.38
N ILE A 64 7.99 -7.94 -6.25
CA ILE A 64 9.04 -7.53 -7.18
C ILE A 64 9.41 -6.06 -6.92
N GLU A 65 10.71 -5.76 -6.87
CA GLU A 65 11.27 -4.41 -6.76
C GLU A 65 12.45 -4.31 -7.71
N ASP A 66 12.47 -3.30 -8.56
CA ASP A 66 13.54 -3.07 -9.56
C ASP A 66 13.85 -4.31 -10.42
N GLY A 67 12.81 -5.03 -10.85
CA GLY A 67 12.92 -6.24 -11.67
C GLY A 67 13.42 -7.49 -10.93
N LYS A 68 13.63 -7.41 -9.61
CA LYS A 68 14.08 -8.55 -8.80
C LYS A 68 12.95 -9.04 -7.91
N VAL A 69 12.79 -10.35 -7.83
CA VAL A 69 11.86 -10.98 -6.89
C VAL A 69 12.46 -10.94 -5.49
N LEU A 70 11.72 -10.35 -4.56
CA LEU A 70 12.09 -10.22 -3.15
C LEU A 70 11.54 -11.37 -2.29
N ALA A 71 10.36 -11.90 -2.66
CA ALA A 71 9.71 -12.96 -1.91
C ALA A 71 8.63 -13.64 -2.75
N TYR A 72 8.39 -14.92 -2.44
CA TYR A 72 7.28 -15.73 -2.94
C TYR A 72 6.35 -16.14 -1.80
N PHE A 73 5.06 -16.28 -2.12
CA PHE A 73 4.04 -16.74 -1.20
C PHE A 73 3.03 -17.64 -1.90
N PRO A 74 2.71 -18.82 -1.35
CA PRO A 74 1.57 -19.59 -1.81
C PRO A 74 0.26 -18.90 -1.41
N VAL A 75 -0.72 -18.89 -2.28
CA VAL A 75 -2.00 -18.22 -2.08
C VAL A 75 -3.19 -19.14 -2.34
N SER A 76 -4.36 -18.77 -1.79
CA SER A 76 -5.65 -19.27 -2.29
C SER A 76 -6.31 -18.16 -3.10
N VAL A 77 -6.91 -18.54 -4.23
CA VAL A 77 -7.57 -17.64 -5.17
C VAL A 77 -9.07 -17.93 -5.22
N GLY A 78 -9.83 -17.13 -5.97
CA GLY A 78 -11.27 -17.30 -6.15
C GLY A 78 -11.63 -18.68 -6.72
N ALA A 79 -12.69 -19.28 -6.18
CA ALA A 79 -13.29 -20.48 -6.74
C ALA A 79 -13.98 -20.19 -8.08
N ALA A 80 -14.33 -21.23 -8.84
CA ALA A 80 -14.95 -21.08 -10.16
C ALA A 80 -16.26 -20.25 -10.12
N GLU A 81 -17.01 -20.38 -9.02
CA GLU A 81 -18.29 -19.66 -8.82
C GLU A 81 -18.07 -18.19 -8.46
N SER A 82 -16.86 -17.83 -8.01
CA SER A 82 -16.51 -16.48 -7.55
C SER A 82 -15.03 -16.22 -7.83
N PRO A 83 -14.64 -16.07 -9.11
CA PRO A 83 -13.25 -15.98 -9.51
C PRO A 83 -12.59 -14.70 -9.00
N SER A 84 -11.29 -14.77 -8.81
CA SER A 84 -10.50 -13.55 -8.54
C SER A 84 -10.50 -12.65 -9.78
N PRO A 85 -10.63 -11.32 -9.61
CA PRO A 85 -10.52 -10.38 -10.71
C PRO A 85 -9.10 -10.40 -11.28
N THR A 86 -8.97 -10.29 -12.60
CA THR A 86 -7.69 -10.14 -13.30
C THR A 86 -7.47 -8.69 -13.70
N GLY A 87 -6.20 -8.27 -13.81
CA GLY A 87 -5.80 -6.92 -14.20
C GLY A 87 -4.83 -6.29 -13.21
N GLU A 88 -4.67 -4.98 -13.33
CA GLU A 88 -3.78 -4.18 -12.49
C GLU A 88 -4.59 -3.39 -11.48
N PHE A 89 -4.17 -3.43 -10.23
CA PHE A 89 -4.80 -2.79 -9.09
C PHE A 89 -3.77 -2.03 -8.27
N GLU A 90 -4.24 -1.07 -7.48
CA GLU A 90 -3.43 -0.32 -6.53
C GLU A 90 -3.85 -0.65 -5.10
N ILE A 91 -2.88 -0.74 -4.19
CA ILE A 91 -3.14 -0.85 -2.75
C ILE A 91 -3.63 0.50 -2.22
N VAL A 92 -4.89 0.58 -1.79
CA VAL A 92 -5.52 1.82 -1.31
C VAL A 92 -5.70 1.87 0.21
N ASN A 93 -5.68 0.72 0.87
CA ASN A 93 -5.72 0.68 2.33
C ASN A 93 -4.99 -0.54 2.89
N ARG A 94 -4.62 -0.45 4.17
CA ARG A 94 -3.94 -1.52 4.90
C ARG A 94 -4.40 -1.51 6.35
N VAL A 95 -4.88 -2.66 6.83
CA VAL A 95 -5.40 -2.80 8.19
C VAL A 95 -4.70 -3.96 8.90
N ALA A 96 -4.12 -3.67 10.06
CA ALA A 96 -3.62 -4.69 10.99
C ALA A 96 -4.77 -5.11 11.91
N ASN A 97 -4.93 -6.41 12.10
CA ASN A 97 -6.01 -7.01 12.91
C ASN A 97 -7.40 -6.49 12.49
N PRO A 98 -7.82 -6.76 11.22
CA PRO A 98 -9.10 -6.28 10.70
C PRO A 98 -10.28 -6.98 11.41
N ALA A 99 -11.32 -6.22 11.72
CA ALA A 99 -12.62 -6.81 12.00
C ALA A 99 -13.24 -7.31 10.68
N TYR A 100 -13.99 -8.41 10.76
CA TYR A 100 -14.67 -8.97 9.59
C TYR A 100 -16.14 -8.54 9.60
N TYR A 101 -16.60 -8.08 8.43
CA TYR A 101 -17.99 -7.65 8.20
C TYR A 101 -18.51 -8.33 6.95
N HIS A 102 -19.53 -9.18 7.09
CA HIS A 102 -20.19 -9.82 5.96
C HIS A 102 -21.62 -10.23 6.33
N ASP A 103 -22.59 -9.89 5.49
CA ASP A 103 -24.00 -10.24 5.62
C ASP A 103 -24.59 -10.02 7.03
N GLY A 104 -24.28 -8.88 7.65
CA GLY A 104 -24.75 -8.53 8.97
C GLY A 104 -23.98 -9.21 10.12
N VAL A 105 -23.02 -10.07 9.81
CA VAL A 105 -22.13 -10.69 10.80
C VAL A 105 -20.92 -9.77 11.03
N VAL A 106 -20.67 -9.45 12.29
CA VAL A 106 -19.48 -8.72 12.73
C VAL A 106 -18.65 -9.62 13.62
N MET A 107 -17.43 -9.90 13.20
CA MET A 107 -16.46 -10.64 14.00
C MET A 107 -15.32 -9.71 14.40
N ALA A 108 -14.99 -9.68 15.69
CA ALA A 108 -13.83 -8.94 16.18
C ALA A 108 -12.54 -9.43 15.52
N ALA A 109 -11.55 -8.55 15.48
CA ALA A 109 -10.22 -8.87 15.00
C ALA A 109 -9.63 -10.07 15.75
N SER A 110 -9.21 -11.10 15.01
CA SER A 110 -8.68 -12.33 15.59
C SER A 110 -7.97 -13.14 14.50
N GLU A 111 -7.04 -14.00 14.87
CA GLU A 111 -6.44 -14.98 13.96
C GLU A 111 -7.45 -16.03 13.45
N HIS A 112 -8.56 -16.20 14.17
CA HIS A 112 -9.68 -17.08 13.80
C HIS A 112 -10.71 -16.39 12.90
N SER A 113 -10.50 -15.10 12.56
CA SER A 113 -11.35 -14.37 11.62
C SER A 113 -11.12 -14.90 10.19
N PRO A 114 -12.16 -14.96 9.34
CA PRO A 114 -12.02 -15.32 7.92
C PRO A 114 -11.00 -14.49 7.15
N VAL A 115 -10.75 -13.23 7.57
CA VAL A 115 -9.77 -12.33 6.97
C VAL A 115 -8.42 -12.33 7.71
N GLY A 116 -8.28 -13.15 8.74
CA GLY A 116 -7.03 -13.33 9.48
C GLY A 116 -6.49 -12.06 10.13
N THR A 117 -5.15 -11.96 10.21
CA THR A 117 -4.46 -10.93 11.00
C THR A 117 -4.14 -9.66 10.22
N ARG A 118 -4.23 -9.66 8.87
CA ARG A 118 -3.91 -8.50 8.02
C ARG A 118 -4.85 -8.44 6.84
N TRP A 119 -5.17 -7.20 6.45
CA TRP A 119 -5.91 -6.85 5.24
C TRP A 119 -5.13 -5.84 4.42
N ILE A 120 -5.01 -6.07 3.13
CA ILE A 120 -4.42 -5.19 2.12
C ILE A 120 -5.50 -4.99 1.06
N GLY A 121 -6.18 -3.86 1.09
CA GLY A 121 -7.32 -3.56 0.20
C GLY A 121 -6.86 -2.96 -1.12
N LEU A 122 -7.50 -3.42 -2.20
CA LEU A 122 -7.27 -2.95 -3.55
C LEU A 122 -8.24 -1.81 -3.91
N ASN A 123 -7.92 -1.05 -4.96
CA ASN A 123 -8.81 -0.04 -5.54
C ASN A 123 -10.07 -0.62 -6.22
N LEU A 124 -10.34 -1.90 -6.01
CA LEU A 124 -11.58 -2.57 -6.36
C LEU A 124 -12.38 -2.88 -5.08
N LYS A 125 -13.60 -2.33 -4.98
CA LYS A 125 -14.42 -2.45 -3.77
C LYS A 125 -14.68 -3.90 -3.40
N GLY A 126 -14.36 -4.25 -2.15
CA GLY A 126 -14.59 -5.59 -1.60
C GLY A 126 -13.48 -6.60 -1.88
N TYR A 127 -12.46 -6.24 -2.67
CA TYR A 127 -11.34 -7.11 -3.00
C TYR A 127 -10.05 -6.71 -2.28
N GLY A 128 -9.26 -7.71 -1.93
CA GLY A 128 -8.00 -7.51 -1.24
C GLY A 128 -7.18 -8.78 -1.09
N ILE A 129 -6.03 -8.60 -0.47
CA ILE A 129 -5.12 -9.67 -0.06
C ILE A 129 -5.16 -9.73 1.47
N HIS A 130 -5.41 -10.91 2.04
CA HIS A 130 -5.60 -11.02 3.48
C HIS A 130 -5.19 -12.38 4.05
N GLY A 131 -5.14 -12.48 5.38
CA GLY A 131 -4.92 -13.73 6.08
C GLY A 131 -6.13 -14.65 6.02
N THR A 132 -6.07 -15.79 6.71
CA THR A 132 -7.20 -16.74 6.75
C THR A 132 -7.20 -17.58 8.01
N ASN A 133 -8.40 -17.98 8.47
CA ASN A 133 -8.61 -19.01 9.45
C ASN A 133 -8.68 -20.43 8.84
N ALA A 134 -8.61 -20.54 7.51
CA ALA A 134 -8.63 -21.79 6.76
C ALA A 134 -7.30 -22.05 6.03
N PRO A 135 -6.18 -22.30 6.74
CA PRO A 135 -4.85 -22.40 6.14
C PRO A 135 -4.70 -23.57 5.16
N ARG A 136 -5.58 -24.57 5.24
CA ARG A 136 -5.62 -25.70 4.29
C ARG A 136 -6.17 -25.32 2.90
N SER A 137 -6.77 -24.13 2.76
CA SER A 137 -7.21 -23.60 1.45
C SER A 137 -6.07 -23.05 0.61
N ILE A 138 -4.90 -22.76 1.19
CA ILE A 138 -3.75 -22.22 0.48
C ILE A 138 -3.24 -23.23 -0.55
N GLY A 139 -2.97 -22.75 -1.78
CA GLY A 139 -2.66 -23.56 -2.96
C GLY A 139 -3.88 -24.06 -3.72
N ARG A 140 -5.08 -23.52 -3.43
CA ARG A 140 -6.33 -23.94 -4.09
C ARG A 140 -7.20 -22.74 -4.50
N ALA A 141 -8.09 -22.96 -5.48
CA ALA A 141 -9.15 -22.05 -5.82
C ALA A 141 -10.34 -22.25 -4.85
N ALA A 142 -10.36 -21.51 -3.73
CA ALA A 142 -11.30 -21.75 -2.63
C ALA A 142 -11.78 -20.45 -1.93
N SER A 143 -11.47 -19.26 -2.47
CA SER A 143 -11.93 -17.98 -1.93
C SER A 143 -13.19 -17.48 -2.66
N HIS A 144 -13.78 -16.40 -2.18
CA HIS A 144 -14.86 -15.68 -2.88
C HIS A 144 -14.28 -14.51 -3.71
N GLY A 145 -13.09 -14.70 -4.29
CA GLY A 145 -12.44 -13.76 -5.19
C GLY A 145 -11.24 -13.01 -4.57
N CYS A 146 -11.15 -12.87 -3.26
CA CYS A 146 -9.97 -12.30 -2.59
C CYS A 146 -8.77 -13.27 -2.65
N ILE A 147 -7.56 -12.73 -2.53
CA ILE A 147 -6.33 -13.51 -2.43
C ILE A 147 -6.05 -13.80 -0.96
N ARG A 148 -5.98 -15.09 -0.58
CA ARG A 148 -5.74 -15.50 0.80
C ARG A 148 -4.32 -16.02 0.99
N LEU A 149 -3.69 -15.65 2.11
CA LEU A 149 -2.42 -16.20 2.58
C LEU A 149 -2.59 -16.80 3.98
N ARG A 150 -1.64 -17.64 4.40
CA ARG A 150 -1.53 -17.97 5.83
C ARG A 150 -1.25 -16.70 6.64
N ASN A 151 -1.70 -16.63 7.89
CA ASN A 151 -1.52 -15.43 8.72
C ASN A 151 -0.05 -14.99 8.82
N ARG A 152 0.89 -15.91 9.06
CA ARG A 152 2.33 -15.62 9.08
C ARG A 152 2.85 -15.02 7.75
N ASP A 153 2.29 -15.50 6.63
CA ASP A 153 2.75 -15.09 5.30
C ASP A 153 2.20 -13.70 4.94
N VAL A 154 0.92 -13.43 5.25
CA VAL A 154 0.35 -12.09 5.05
C VAL A 154 0.97 -11.04 5.97
N GLU A 155 1.43 -11.39 7.15
CA GLU A 155 2.16 -10.49 8.04
C GLU A 155 3.50 -10.08 7.45
N ARG A 156 4.25 -11.02 6.86
CA ARG A 156 5.49 -10.74 6.13
C ARG A 156 5.21 -9.88 4.90
N LEU A 157 4.22 -10.24 4.10
CA LEU A 157 3.80 -9.47 2.92
C LEU A 157 3.38 -8.05 3.32
N TYR A 158 2.57 -7.91 4.37
CA TYR A 158 2.13 -6.63 4.91
C TYR A 158 3.29 -5.72 5.31
N ALA A 159 4.35 -6.25 5.92
CA ALA A 159 5.54 -5.48 6.27
C ALA A 159 6.33 -5.00 5.03
N MET A 160 6.21 -5.69 3.91
CA MET A 160 6.90 -5.35 2.66
C MET A 160 6.16 -4.28 1.84
N LEU A 161 4.82 -4.27 1.85
CA LEU A 161 4.00 -3.45 0.96
C LEU A 161 3.56 -2.13 1.59
N ARG A 162 3.15 -1.17 0.75
CA ARG A 162 2.65 0.16 1.14
C ARG A 162 1.43 0.52 0.29
N ILE A 163 0.68 1.51 0.73
CA ILE A 163 -0.33 2.18 -0.10
C ILE A 163 0.38 2.78 -1.31
N GLY A 164 -0.19 2.61 -2.51
CA GLY A 164 0.39 3.01 -3.79
C GLY A 164 1.25 1.93 -4.45
N ASP A 165 1.54 0.78 -3.80
CA ASP A 165 2.16 -0.36 -4.48
C ASP A 165 1.15 -1.00 -5.43
N VAL A 166 1.64 -1.54 -6.55
CA VAL A 166 0.82 -2.12 -7.63
C VAL A 166 0.62 -3.62 -7.42
N VAL A 167 -0.59 -4.11 -7.65
CA VAL A 167 -0.94 -5.53 -7.61
C VAL A 167 -1.46 -5.95 -8.98
N GLU A 168 -0.73 -6.80 -9.65
CA GLU A 168 -1.09 -7.37 -10.93
C GLU A 168 -1.57 -8.81 -10.75
N ILE A 169 -2.80 -9.11 -11.15
CA ILE A 169 -3.42 -10.43 -11.03
C ILE A 169 -3.63 -11.00 -12.42
N ARG A 170 -2.98 -12.12 -12.73
CA ARG A 170 -3.05 -12.80 -14.02
C ARG A 170 -3.74 -14.15 -13.91
N GLY A 171 -4.70 -14.39 -14.82
CA GLY A 171 -5.46 -15.64 -14.91
C GLY A 171 -4.68 -16.75 -15.59
N GLU A 172 -3.99 -16.39 -16.66
CA GLU A 172 -3.26 -17.34 -17.50
C GLU A 172 -1.76 -17.27 -17.21
N ARG A 173 -1.07 -18.37 -17.51
CA ARG A 173 0.37 -18.47 -17.39
C ARG A 173 1.03 -18.00 -18.69
N ASP A 174 1.54 -16.76 -18.68
CA ASP A 174 2.35 -16.19 -19.76
C ASP A 174 3.85 -16.37 -19.52
N GLU A 175 4.66 -15.82 -20.43
CA GLU A 175 6.13 -15.90 -20.36
C GLU A 175 6.69 -15.29 -19.06
N GLU A 176 6.15 -14.15 -18.62
CA GLU A 176 6.62 -13.50 -17.39
C GLU A 176 6.28 -14.34 -16.14
N ILE A 177 5.05 -14.89 -16.10
CA ILE A 177 4.64 -15.82 -15.04
C ILE A 177 5.56 -17.04 -15.02
N ALA A 178 5.89 -17.60 -16.19
CA ALA A 178 6.80 -18.72 -16.29
C ALA A 178 8.22 -18.38 -15.82
N GLN A 179 8.73 -17.19 -16.16
CA GLN A 179 10.04 -16.74 -15.67
C GLN A 179 10.05 -16.52 -14.16
N VAL A 180 8.99 -15.89 -13.61
CA VAL A 180 8.93 -15.56 -12.18
C VAL A 180 8.68 -16.80 -11.32
N PHE A 181 7.82 -17.73 -11.75
CA PHE A 181 7.39 -18.87 -10.92
C PHE A 181 7.92 -20.23 -11.40
N GLY A 182 8.48 -20.32 -12.63
CA GLY A 182 8.90 -21.57 -13.24
C GLY A 182 10.26 -22.08 -12.79
N GLU A 183 11.16 -21.22 -12.36
CA GLU A 183 12.54 -21.60 -11.97
C GLU A 183 12.58 -22.51 -10.72
N GLU A 184 11.60 -22.39 -9.84
CA GLU A 184 11.53 -23.20 -8.61
C GLU A 184 11.13 -24.65 -8.87
N GLU A 185 10.31 -24.92 -9.91
CA GLU A 185 9.86 -26.27 -10.26
C GLU A 185 11.00 -27.12 -10.86
N VAL A 186 11.92 -26.47 -11.58
CA VAL A 186 13.09 -27.13 -12.17
C VAL A 186 14.11 -27.53 -11.09
N ALA A 187 14.27 -26.72 -10.05
CA ALA A 187 15.19 -27.03 -8.95
C ALA A 187 14.73 -28.24 -8.12
N ASP A 188 13.43 -28.33 -7.81
CA ASP A 188 12.87 -29.47 -7.08
C ASP A 188 12.90 -30.77 -7.92
N ALA A 189 12.73 -30.68 -9.23
CA ALA A 189 12.81 -31.82 -10.13
C ALA A 189 14.24 -32.35 -10.25
N GLN A 190 15.23 -31.48 -10.29
CA GLN A 190 16.65 -31.89 -10.34
C GLN A 190 17.10 -32.57 -9.05
N VAL A 191 16.71 -32.07 -7.88
CA VAL A 191 17.02 -32.70 -6.59
C VAL A 191 16.41 -34.10 -6.49
N SER A 192 15.20 -34.30 -7.03
CA SER A 192 14.52 -35.61 -7.01
C SER A 192 15.18 -36.64 -7.92
N ILE A 193 15.84 -36.23 -9.00
CA ILE A 193 16.57 -37.14 -9.93
C ILE A 193 17.90 -37.58 -9.34
N GLU A 194 18.62 -36.68 -8.66
CA GLU A 194 19.91 -37.01 -8.03
C GLU A 194 19.75 -37.97 -6.85
N THR A 195 18.62 -37.94 -6.13
CA THR A 195 18.38 -38.80 -4.97
C THR A 195 17.95 -40.22 -5.35
N SER A 196 17.48 -40.44 -6.59
CA SER A 196 17.00 -41.75 -7.08
C SER A 196 18.09 -42.56 -7.79
N GLY A 197 19.32 -42.06 -7.90
CA GLY A 197 20.44 -42.65 -8.64
C GLY A 197 21.52 -43.30 -7.77
N GLN A 198 21.28 -43.52 -6.45
CA GLN A 198 22.23 -44.26 -5.56
C GLN A 198 21.63 -45.55 -5.03
#